data_aab43377a2357e0780fec2f065d87398
#
_entry.id   aab43377a2357e0780fec2f065d87398
#
_cell.length_a   1.000
_cell.length_b   1.000
_cell.length_c   1.000
_cell.angle_alpha   90.00
_cell.angle_beta   90.00
_cell.angle_gamma   90.00
#
_symmetry.space_group_name_H-M   'P 1'
#
loop_
_entity.id
_entity.type
_entity.pdbx_description
1 polymer ?
#
loop_
_entity_poly.entity_id
_entity_poly.type
_entity_poly.pdbx_seq_one_letter_code
_entity_poly.pdbx_strand_id
1 'polypeptide(L)'
;MVSVSDIDSVQKAWGDGIVAIASAHSNGEDYVSIARNHVETLYAYGLTNVLFKPTLAAIEQFRPNFESALSYFVASNNECPEDKGFAIKGWTNVRFENADLILGDSTALAMGNYFFTTPEGDEVKVEYTFGYIVDSSGNLLSLIHI
;
A
#
# COMPACT_ATOMS: atom_id res chain seq x y z
N MET A 1 -2.96 -22.53 4.34
CA MET A 1 -1.78 -21.83 4.92
C MET A 1 -1.25 -20.81 3.90
N VAL A 2 -0.91 -19.63 4.37
CA VAL A 2 -0.31 -18.60 3.50
C VAL A 2 1.09 -19.03 3.09
N SER A 3 1.41 -18.92 1.81
CA SER A 3 2.72 -19.29 1.26
C SER A 3 3.60 -18.08 0.97
N VAL A 4 4.89 -18.30 0.77
CA VAL A 4 5.81 -17.26 0.29
C VAL A 4 5.33 -16.70 -1.03
N SER A 5 4.84 -17.54 -1.94
CA SER A 5 4.30 -17.14 -3.24
C SER A 5 3.09 -16.21 -3.11
N ASP A 6 2.23 -16.44 -2.10
CA ASP A 6 1.09 -15.56 -1.82
C ASP A 6 1.56 -14.17 -1.40
N ILE A 7 2.60 -14.11 -0.56
CA ILE A 7 3.19 -12.84 -0.13
C ILE A 7 3.82 -12.10 -1.32
N ASP A 8 4.61 -12.81 -2.13
CA ASP A 8 5.24 -12.22 -3.32
C ASP A 8 4.18 -11.63 -4.27
N SER A 9 3.07 -12.34 -4.45
CA SER A 9 1.98 -11.89 -5.34
C SER A 9 1.28 -10.64 -4.82
N VAL A 10 0.97 -10.58 -3.52
CA VAL A 10 0.29 -9.41 -2.95
C VAL A 10 1.22 -8.19 -2.91
N GLN A 11 2.50 -8.41 -2.64
CA GLN A 11 3.51 -7.34 -2.68
C GLN A 11 3.67 -6.79 -4.10
N LYS A 12 3.74 -7.67 -5.10
CA LYS A 12 3.79 -7.24 -6.50
C LYS A 12 2.55 -6.44 -6.89
N ALA A 13 1.36 -6.90 -6.50
CA ALA A 13 0.11 -6.20 -6.77
C ALA A 13 0.11 -4.80 -6.13
N TRP A 14 0.61 -4.68 -4.92
CA TRP A 14 0.72 -3.39 -4.23
C TRP A 14 1.65 -2.44 -4.98
N GLY A 15 2.83 -2.92 -5.35
CA GLY A 15 3.83 -2.11 -6.08
C GLY A 15 3.33 -1.71 -7.47
N ASP A 16 2.75 -2.64 -8.21
CA ASP A 16 2.18 -2.37 -9.54
C ASP A 16 1.04 -1.35 -9.45
N GLY A 17 0.24 -1.41 -8.38
CA GLY A 17 -0.83 -0.45 -8.11
C GLY A 17 -0.31 0.97 -7.89
N ILE A 18 0.77 1.13 -7.14
CA ILE A 18 1.41 2.43 -6.93
C ILE A 18 1.90 3.01 -8.28
N VAL A 19 2.55 2.20 -9.09
CA VAL A 19 3.04 2.62 -10.42
C VAL A 19 1.87 3.00 -11.33
N ALA A 20 0.77 2.24 -11.30
CA ALA A 20 -0.42 2.54 -12.09
C ALA A 20 -1.06 3.87 -11.69
N ILE A 21 -1.14 4.16 -10.39
CA ILE A 21 -1.65 5.45 -9.88
C ILE A 21 -0.76 6.58 -10.35
N ALA A 22 0.55 6.44 -10.20
CA ALA A 22 1.54 7.45 -10.61
C ALA A 22 1.45 7.73 -12.11
N SER A 23 1.36 6.69 -12.93
CA SER A 23 1.25 6.80 -14.39
C SER A 23 -0.04 7.49 -14.81
N ALA A 24 -1.17 7.12 -14.22
CA ALA A 24 -2.47 7.75 -14.51
C ALA A 24 -2.46 9.23 -14.15
N HIS A 25 -1.88 9.58 -13.01
CA HIS A 25 -1.74 10.99 -12.61
C HIS A 25 -0.89 11.78 -13.62
N SER A 26 0.25 11.23 -14.02
CA SER A 26 1.15 11.88 -14.99
C SER A 26 0.50 12.06 -16.36
N ASN A 27 -0.38 11.15 -16.76
CA ASN A 27 -1.07 11.17 -18.04
C ASN A 27 -2.41 11.94 -18.02
N GLY A 28 -2.78 12.52 -16.89
CA GLY A 28 -4.06 13.25 -16.76
C GLY A 28 -5.27 12.35 -16.76
N GLU A 29 -5.11 11.07 -16.41
CA GLU A 29 -6.19 10.09 -16.32
C GLU A 29 -6.82 10.09 -14.92
N ASP A 30 -7.87 9.27 -14.73
CA ASP A 30 -8.58 9.15 -13.45
C ASP A 30 -7.79 8.30 -12.45
N TYR A 31 -6.74 8.88 -11.89
CA TYR A 31 -5.89 8.21 -10.91
C TYR A 31 -6.61 7.97 -9.56
N VAL A 32 -7.62 8.77 -9.24
CA VAL A 32 -8.36 8.61 -7.98
C VAL A 32 -9.14 7.31 -7.98
N SER A 33 -9.81 6.96 -9.08
CA SER A 33 -10.52 5.69 -9.20
C SER A 33 -9.56 4.49 -9.12
N ILE A 34 -8.38 4.59 -9.70
CA ILE A 34 -7.35 3.55 -9.61
C ILE A 34 -6.88 3.41 -8.15
N ALA A 35 -6.67 4.52 -7.46
CA ALA A 35 -6.27 4.50 -6.05
C ALA A 35 -7.37 3.93 -5.15
N ARG A 36 -8.64 4.25 -5.40
CA ARG A 36 -9.76 3.65 -4.66
C ARG A 36 -9.78 2.14 -4.82
N ASN A 37 -9.62 1.65 -6.04
CA ASN A 37 -9.55 0.22 -6.29
C ASN A 37 -8.34 -0.44 -5.60
N HIS A 38 -7.20 0.23 -5.60
CA HIS A 38 -5.99 -0.24 -4.92
C HIS A 38 -6.22 -0.44 -3.41
N VAL A 39 -6.81 0.54 -2.74
CA VAL A 39 -7.12 0.44 -1.31
C VAL A 39 -8.19 -0.61 -1.05
N GLU A 40 -9.25 -0.63 -1.87
CA GLU A 40 -10.37 -1.58 -1.70
C GLU A 40 -9.92 -3.03 -1.86
N THR A 41 -9.05 -3.32 -2.83
CA THR A 41 -8.63 -4.71 -3.13
C THR A 41 -7.48 -5.20 -2.25
N LEU A 42 -6.68 -4.31 -1.68
CA LEU A 42 -5.45 -4.70 -0.97
C LEU A 42 -5.47 -4.44 0.54
N TYR A 43 -6.42 -3.67 1.05
CA TYR A 43 -6.55 -3.38 2.48
C TYR A 43 -7.84 -3.92 3.05
N ALA A 44 -7.81 -4.29 4.33
CA ALA A 44 -8.90 -4.97 4.99
C ALA A 44 -9.99 -4.03 5.54
N TYR A 45 -10.09 -2.80 5.03
CA TYR A 45 -11.15 -1.87 5.45
C TYR A 45 -12.53 -2.47 5.11
N GLY A 46 -13.42 -2.48 6.10
CA GLY A 46 -14.72 -3.11 5.96
C GLY A 46 -14.77 -4.57 6.40
N LEU A 47 -13.63 -5.26 6.47
CA LEU A 47 -13.53 -6.63 6.98
C LEU A 47 -13.14 -6.62 8.46
N THR A 48 -12.15 -5.81 8.82
CA THR A 48 -11.65 -5.70 10.19
C THR A 48 -11.04 -4.32 10.40
N ASN A 49 -10.58 -4.04 11.63
CA ASN A 49 -9.77 -2.86 11.89
C ASN A 49 -8.46 -2.95 11.13
N VAL A 50 -7.98 -1.84 10.60
CA VAL A 50 -6.71 -1.76 9.90
C VAL A 50 -5.76 -0.85 10.67
N LEU A 51 -4.58 -1.38 10.99
CA LEU A 51 -3.53 -0.66 11.71
C LEU A 51 -2.56 -0.10 10.67
N PHE A 52 -2.88 1.05 10.13
CA PHE A 52 -2.08 1.70 9.10
C PHE A 52 -1.46 2.99 9.62
N LYS A 53 -0.13 3.01 9.66
CA LYS A 53 0.67 4.20 9.95
C LYS A 53 1.57 4.45 8.74
N PRO A 54 1.13 5.29 7.79
CA PRO A 54 1.95 5.64 6.62
C PRO A 54 3.26 6.30 7.02
N THR A 55 4.31 6.06 6.24
CA THR A 55 5.67 6.51 6.55
C THR A 55 5.77 8.00 6.83
N LEU A 56 5.13 8.84 6.02
CA LEU A 56 5.23 10.29 6.13
C LEU A 56 4.14 10.93 6.99
N ALA A 57 3.17 10.16 7.48
CA ALA A 57 2.10 10.69 8.32
C ALA A 57 2.67 11.08 9.69
N ALA A 58 2.54 12.35 10.05
CA ALA A 58 3.14 12.91 11.26
C ALA A 58 2.11 13.57 12.19
N ILE A 59 1.05 14.15 11.66
CA ILE A 59 0.00 14.83 12.41
C ILE A 59 -1.16 13.85 12.65
N GLU A 60 -1.79 13.36 11.60
CA GLU A 60 -2.75 12.27 11.66
C GLU A 60 -2.02 10.98 11.30
N GLN A 61 -1.34 10.42 12.28
CA GLN A 61 -0.41 9.31 12.09
C GLN A 61 -1.10 8.02 11.64
N PHE A 62 -2.27 7.74 12.19
CA PHE A 62 -2.98 6.47 12.00
C PHE A 62 -4.18 6.67 11.08
N ARG A 63 -4.35 5.72 10.15
CA ARG A 63 -5.38 5.81 9.12
C ARG A 63 -6.40 4.67 9.28
N PRO A 64 -7.39 4.85 10.21
CA PRO A 64 -8.28 3.76 10.60
C PRO A 64 -9.39 3.46 9.60
N ASN A 65 -9.65 4.34 8.64
CA ASN A 65 -10.74 4.15 7.67
C ASN A 65 -10.25 4.33 6.23
N PHE A 66 -11.08 3.89 5.28
CA PHE A 66 -10.80 3.91 3.85
C PHE A 66 -10.41 5.30 3.35
N GLU A 67 -11.18 6.32 3.69
CA GLU A 67 -10.94 7.69 3.19
C GLU A 67 -9.63 8.28 3.73
N SER A 68 -9.27 8.00 4.98
CA SER A 68 -8.00 8.46 5.53
C SER A 68 -6.78 7.74 4.91
N ALA A 69 -6.94 6.48 4.52
CA ALA A 69 -5.93 5.76 3.76
C ALA A 69 -5.80 6.29 2.34
N LEU A 70 -6.93 6.49 1.65
CA LEU A 70 -6.94 7.05 0.30
C LEU A 70 -6.27 8.41 0.24
N SER A 71 -6.52 9.25 1.25
CA SER A 71 -5.90 10.57 1.37
C SER A 71 -4.38 10.51 1.30
N TYR A 72 -3.77 9.55 1.98
CA TYR A 72 -2.31 9.39 1.96
C TYR A 72 -1.78 9.14 0.55
N PHE A 73 -2.47 8.30 -0.21
CA PHE A 73 -2.00 7.92 -1.56
C PHE A 73 -2.18 9.03 -2.58
N VAL A 74 -3.29 9.75 -2.56
CA VAL A 74 -3.63 10.68 -3.65
C VAL A 74 -4.02 12.10 -3.21
N ALA A 75 -4.19 12.37 -1.93
CA ALA A 75 -4.49 13.70 -1.36
C ALA A 75 -5.70 14.40 -2.00
N SER A 76 -6.71 13.64 -2.45
CA SER A 76 -7.78 14.18 -3.28
C SER A 76 -9.08 14.50 -2.54
N ASN A 77 -9.20 14.12 -1.26
CA ASN A 77 -10.46 14.20 -0.51
C ASN A 77 -10.42 15.15 0.70
N ASN A 78 -9.29 15.82 0.93
CA ASN A 78 -9.07 16.76 2.06
C ASN A 78 -9.27 16.11 3.45
N GLU A 79 -9.24 14.80 3.54
CA GLU A 79 -9.45 14.07 4.80
C GLU A 79 -8.32 14.33 5.78
N CYS A 80 -7.07 14.29 5.31
CA CYS A 80 -5.86 14.57 6.10
C CYS A 80 -5.07 15.68 5.40
N PRO A 81 -5.16 16.94 5.88
CA PRO A 81 -4.56 18.08 5.17
C PRO A 81 -3.04 18.03 4.99
N GLU A 82 -2.31 17.26 5.81
CA GLU A 82 -0.85 17.11 5.66
C GLU A 82 -0.47 16.32 4.41
N ASP A 83 -1.38 15.53 3.84
CA ASP A 83 -1.09 14.63 2.74
C ASP A 83 -0.81 15.37 1.44
N LYS A 84 0.19 14.87 0.70
CA LYS A 84 0.59 15.41 -0.61
C LYS A 84 0.43 14.39 -1.73
N GLY A 85 -0.05 13.19 -1.41
CA GLY A 85 -0.24 12.11 -2.37
C GLY A 85 1.05 11.33 -2.62
N PHE A 86 1.33 10.37 -1.76
CA PHE A 86 2.53 9.54 -1.89
C PHE A 86 2.58 8.82 -3.24
N ALA A 87 1.44 8.35 -3.75
CA ALA A 87 1.39 7.56 -4.98
C ALA A 87 1.45 8.40 -6.26
N ILE A 88 1.31 9.72 -6.17
CA ILE A 88 1.32 10.62 -7.34
C ILE A 88 2.63 11.38 -7.51
N LYS A 89 3.73 10.78 -7.07
CA LYS A 89 5.09 11.36 -7.19
C LYS A 89 5.86 10.84 -8.40
N GLY A 90 5.19 10.19 -9.36
CA GLY A 90 5.81 9.73 -10.59
C GLY A 90 6.64 8.45 -10.46
N TRP A 91 6.36 7.63 -9.47
CA TRP A 91 7.08 6.36 -9.29
C TRP A 91 6.97 5.47 -10.53
N THR A 92 8.10 4.96 -11.02
CA THR A 92 8.17 4.12 -12.22
C THR A 92 8.34 2.64 -11.92
N ASN A 93 8.78 2.30 -10.72
CA ASN A 93 8.90 0.91 -10.27
C ASN A 93 8.88 0.85 -8.75
N VAL A 94 8.34 -0.24 -8.22
CA VAL A 94 8.36 -0.56 -6.79
C VAL A 94 8.76 -2.01 -6.63
N ARG A 95 9.82 -2.28 -5.86
CA ARG A 95 10.25 -3.66 -5.55
C ARG A 95 10.37 -3.86 -4.05
N PHE A 96 10.10 -5.07 -3.61
CA PHE A 96 10.14 -5.48 -2.21
C PHE A 96 11.34 -6.38 -1.93
N GLU A 97 11.97 -6.17 -0.77
CA GLU A 97 12.98 -7.09 -0.23
C GLU A 97 12.58 -7.44 1.19
N ASN A 98 12.00 -8.63 1.37
CA ASN A 98 11.62 -9.10 2.69
C ASN A 98 12.86 -9.44 3.51
N ALA A 99 12.94 -8.90 4.73
CA ALA A 99 13.93 -9.32 5.70
C ALA A 99 13.54 -10.68 6.31
N ASP A 100 12.25 -10.82 6.67
CA ASP A 100 11.71 -12.10 7.14
C ASP A 100 10.17 -12.10 7.05
N LEU A 101 9.60 -13.31 7.15
CA LEU A 101 8.17 -13.55 7.07
C LEU A 101 7.73 -14.45 8.22
N ILE A 102 6.50 -14.24 8.69
CA ILE A 102 5.80 -15.20 9.57
C ILE A 102 4.56 -15.65 8.81
N LEU A 103 4.46 -16.94 8.53
CA LEU A 103 3.37 -17.52 7.74
C LEU A 103 2.46 -18.35 8.63
N GLY A 104 1.18 -17.98 8.70
CA GLY A 104 0.16 -18.71 9.43
C GLY A 104 -0.89 -19.31 8.51
N ASP A 105 -1.94 -19.87 9.08
CA ASP A 105 -3.01 -20.51 8.32
C ASP A 105 -3.90 -19.48 7.59
N SER A 106 -4.25 -18.41 8.29
CA SER A 106 -5.12 -17.35 7.74
C SER A 106 -4.54 -15.95 7.88
N THR A 107 -3.34 -15.82 8.47
CA THR A 107 -2.64 -14.55 8.65
C THR A 107 -1.16 -14.71 8.33
N ALA A 108 -0.51 -13.60 7.98
CA ALA A 108 0.93 -13.57 7.76
C ALA A 108 1.49 -12.20 8.10
N LEU A 109 2.77 -12.15 8.42
CA LEU A 109 3.49 -10.91 8.68
C LEU A 109 4.73 -10.85 7.79
N ALA A 110 5.06 -9.67 7.31
CA ALA A 110 6.24 -9.42 6.49
C ALA A 110 6.92 -8.13 6.93
N MET A 111 8.23 -8.13 7.00
CA MET A 111 9.03 -6.94 7.30
C MET A 111 10.22 -6.88 6.36
N GLY A 112 10.56 -5.69 5.92
CA GLY A 112 11.70 -5.49 5.05
C GLY A 112 11.81 -4.08 4.50
N ASN A 113 12.42 -3.97 3.34
CA ASN A 113 12.53 -2.72 2.62
C ASN A 113 11.81 -2.79 1.28
N TYR A 114 11.15 -1.71 0.88
CA TYR A 114 10.73 -1.53 -0.51
C TYR A 114 11.46 -0.34 -1.12
N PHE A 115 11.64 -0.42 -2.42
CA PHE A 115 12.42 0.55 -3.17
C PHE A 115 11.54 1.16 -4.25
N PHE A 116 11.40 2.49 -4.19
CA PHE A 116 10.58 3.25 -5.12
C PHE A 116 11.50 3.96 -6.11
N THR A 117 11.33 3.70 -7.40
CA THR A 117 12.14 4.34 -8.43
C THR A 117 11.50 5.66 -8.86
N THR A 118 12.26 6.75 -8.77
CA THR A 118 11.82 8.09 -9.17
C THR A 118 11.74 8.20 -10.70
N PRO A 119 11.09 9.26 -11.25
CA PRO A 119 11.12 9.52 -12.69
C PRO A 119 12.53 9.64 -13.28
N GLU A 120 13.50 10.06 -12.47
CA GLU A 120 14.91 10.21 -12.88
C GLU A 120 15.69 8.90 -12.80
N GLY A 121 15.11 7.84 -12.27
CA GLY A 121 15.73 6.52 -12.17
C GLY A 121 16.44 6.22 -10.85
N ASP A 122 16.38 7.13 -9.87
CA ASP A 122 16.95 6.89 -8.55
C ASP A 122 16.02 6.05 -7.69
N GLU A 123 16.57 5.20 -6.83
CA GLU A 123 15.77 4.42 -5.88
C GLU A 123 15.72 5.11 -4.52
N VAL A 124 14.51 5.17 -3.94
CA VAL A 124 14.26 5.62 -2.57
C VAL A 124 13.92 4.40 -1.74
N LYS A 125 14.74 4.11 -0.72
CA LYS A 125 14.54 2.97 0.18
C LYS A 125 13.64 3.38 1.33
N VAL A 126 12.61 2.57 1.60
CA VAL A 126 11.67 2.76 2.71
C VAL A 126 11.48 1.42 3.43
N GLU A 127 11.36 1.44 4.73
CA GLU A 127 11.07 0.26 5.53
C GLU A 127 9.56 -0.02 5.58
N TYR A 128 9.18 -1.29 5.73
CA TYR A 128 7.78 -1.67 5.91
C TYR A 128 7.63 -2.80 6.91
N THR A 129 6.45 -2.83 7.51
CA THR A 129 5.86 -3.98 8.17
C THR A 129 4.45 -4.12 7.65
N PHE A 130 4.13 -5.29 7.10
CA PHE A 130 2.77 -5.64 6.66
C PHE A 130 2.26 -6.82 7.47
N GLY A 131 0.99 -6.74 7.89
CA GLY A 131 0.24 -7.88 8.37
C GLY A 131 -0.91 -8.15 7.41
N TYR A 132 -1.14 -9.42 7.10
CA TYR A 132 -2.16 -9.85 6.14
C TYR A 132 -3.16 -10.78 6.77
N ILE A 133 -4.40 -10.72 6.30
CA ILE A 133 -5.45 -11.67 6.62
C ILE A 133 -6.05 -12.21 5.32
N VAL A 134 -6.40 -13.50 5.32
CA VAL A 134 -7.09 -14.13 4.19
C VAL A 134 -8.58 -13.88 4.33
N ASP A 135 -9.21 -13.31 3.30
CA ASP A 135 -10.67 -13.11 3.29
C ASP A 135 -11.41 -14.40 2.91
N SER A 136 -12.75 -14.34 2.86
CA SER A 136 -13.60 -15.49 2.54
C SER A 136 -13.42 -16.00 1.11
N SER A 137 -12.83 -15.20 0.22
CA SER A 137 -12.55 -15.56 -1.17
C SER A 137 -11.12 -16.06 -1.39
N GLY A 138 -10.31 -16.13 -0.31
CA GLY A 138 -8.92 -16.58 -0.38
C GLY A 138 -7.92 -15.48 -0.73
N ASN A 139 -8.33 -14.22 -0.75
CA ASN A 139 -7.44 -13.09 -1.03
C ASN A 139 -6.72 -12.62 0.23
N LEU A 140 -5.46 -12.22 0.09
CA LEU A 140 -4.71 -11.57 1.16
C LEU A 140 -5.02 -10.07 1.18
N LEU A 141 -5.43 -9.57 2.35
CA LEU A 141 -5.69 -8.15 2.58
C LEU A 141 -4.80 -7.65 3.72
N SER A 142 -4.27 -6.43 3.57
CA SER A 142 -3.44 -5.81 4.60
C SER A 142 -4.30 -5.31 5.75
N LEU A 143 -4.03 -5.79 6.96
CA LEU A 143 -4.63 -5.27 8.20
C LEU A 143 -3.61 -4.52 9.07
N ILE A 144 -2.34 -4.67 8.78
CA ILE A 144 -1.25 -3.89 9.38
C ILE A 144 -0.39 -3.36 8.24
N HIS A 145 -0.08 -2.07 8.26
CA HIS A 145 0.92 -1.47 7.38
C HIS A 145 1.59 -0.31 8.12
N ILE A 146 2.87 -0.45 8.33
CA ILE A 146 3.68 0.53 9.03
C ILE A 146 4.86 0.93 8.16
#